data_87d77d5d040979275172c959f2a8e133
#
_entry.id   87d77d5d040979275172c959f2a8e133
#
_cell.length_a   1.000
_cell.length_b   1.000
_cell.length_c   1.000
_cell.angle_alpha   90.00
_cell.angle_beta   90.00
_cell.angle_gamma   90.00
#
_symmetry.space_group_name_H-M   'P 1'
#
loop_
_entity.id
_entity.type
_entity.pdbx_description
1 polymer ?
#
loop_
_entity_poly.entity_id
_entity_poly.type
_entity_poly.pdbx_seq_one_letter_code
_entity_poly.pdbx_strand_id
1 'polypeptide(L)'
;DNSRQAVYGYDQRLEVFCLNGMAKADNEMENTVTTGNSSGFSASRLPFFFMQRYAPCYVEEVRQFIECVRDDLPTPTTGDDGRKAVVLGYAAWKSFHENRPVKISEIG
;
A
#
# COMPACT_ATOMS: atom_id res chain seq x y z
N ASP A 1 0.23 -5.01 -10.95
CA ASP A 1 0.25 -6.07 -11.97
C ASP A 1 -0.68 -7.21 -11.56
N ASN A 2 -1.74 -7.43 -12.33
CA ASN A 2 -2.74 -8.49 -12.08
C ASN A 2 -2.46 -9.79 -12.87
N SER A 3 -1.37 -9.84 -13.61
CA SER A 3 -1.01 -10.97 -14.47
C SER A 3 -0.06 -11.97 -13.82
N ARG A 4 0.37 -11.73 -12.59
CA ARG A 4 1.30 -12.61 -11.87
C ARG A 4 0.68 -13.94 -11.52
N GLN A 5 1.49 -14.99 -11.57
CA GLN A 5 1.09 -16.32 -11.16
C GLN A 5 0.71 -16.36 -9.66
N ALA A 6 -0.20 -17.28 -9.29
CA ALA A 6 -0.70 -17.43 -7.92
C ALA A 6 0.41 -17.61 -6.86
N VAL A 7 1.57 -18.14 -7.26
CA VAL A 7 2.73 -18.32 -6.35
C VAL A 7 3.23 -17.01 -5.75
N TYR A 8 3.04 -15.89 -6.44
CA TYR A 8 3.43 -14.57 -5.93
C TYR A 8 2.47 -14.05 -4.86
N GLY A 9 1.25 -14.57 -4.78
CA GLY A 9 0.24 -14.05 -3.87
C GLY A 9 -0.10 -12.58 -4.14
N TYR A 10 -0.65 -11.92 -3.13
CA TYR A 10 -0.94 -10.48 -3.17
C TYR A 10 0.33 -9.67 -2.87
N ASP A 11 1.08 -9.33 -3.90
CA ASP A 11 2.34 -8.59 -3.83
C ASP A 11 2.08 -7.09 -3.99
N GLN A 12 2.21 -6.36 -2.90
CA GLN A 12 2.09 -4.90 -2.88
C GLN A 12 3.18 -4.30 -2.01
N ARG A 13 4.16 -3.71 -2.66
CA ARG A 13 5.32 -3.08 -2.02
C ARG A 13 5.48 -1.67 -2.54
N LEU A 14 5.91 -0.77 -1.67
CA LEU A 14 6.25 0.60 -2.01
C LEU A 14 7.53 1.00 -1.29
N GLU A 15 8.45 1.61 -2.03
CA GLU A 15 9.60 2.27 -1.46
C GLU A 15 9.70 3.69 -2.02
N VAL A 16 9.87 4.65 -1.12
CA VAL A 16 10.09 6.05 -1.45
C VAL A 16 11.43 6.47 -0.87
N PHE A 17 12.35 6.86 -1.74
CA PHE A 17 13.66 7.35 -1.37
C PHE A 17 13.75 8.85 -1.62
N CYS A 18 14.13 9.61 -0.58
CA CYS A 18 14.24 11.06 -0.60
C CYS A 18 15.60 11.51 -0.07
N LEU A 19 15.92 12.79 -0.26
CA LEU A 19 17.18 13.38 0.21
C LEU A 19 17.46 13.16 1.70
N ASN A 20 16.43 13.23 2.53
CA ASN A 20 16.54 13.18 3.99
C ASN A 20 16.17 11.81 4.59
N GLY A 21 15.93 10.81 3.77
CA GLY A 21 15.57 9.47 4.25
C GLY A 21 14.76 8.67 3.26
N MET A 22 14.30 7.52 3.72
CA MET A 22 13.48 6.61 2.93
C MET A 22 12.31 6.08 3.76
N ALA A 23 11.24 5.71 3.09
CA ALA A 23 10.15 4.95 3.67
C ALA A 23 9.86 3.73 2.80
N LYS A 24 9.63 2.58 3.42
CA LYS A 24 9.35 1.33 2.74
C LYS A 24 8.17 0.62 3.39
N ALA A 25 7.24 0.18 2.57
CA ALA A 25 6.19 -0.75 2.96
C ALA A 25 6.41 -2.07 2.21
N ASP A 26 6.70 -3.12 2.96
CA ASP A 26 6.88 -4.47 2.41
C ASP A 26 5.58 -5.27 2.42
N ASN A 27 5.67 -6.43 1.80
CA ASN A 27 4.60 -7.42 1.88
C ASN A 27 4.45 -7.96 3.30
N GLU A 28 3.21 -8.22 3.68
CA GLU A 28 2.87 -8.92 4.90
C GLU A 28 2.80 -10.43 4.62
N MET A 29 3.55 -11.21 5.37
CA MET A 29 3.54 -12.67 5.30
C MET A 29 2.50 -13.22 6.27
N GLU A 30 1.96 -14.42 6.01
CA GLU A 30 1.04 -15.10 6.94
C GLU A 30 1.70 -15.36 8.31
N ASN A 31 3.00 -15.58 8.32
CA ASN A 31 3.83 -15.68 9.53
C ASN A 31 5.29 -15.38 9.22
N THR A 32 6.13 -15.29 10.23
CA THR A 32 7.56 -14.98 10.13
C THR A 32 8.47 -16.20 10.18
N VAL A 33 7.91 -17.41 10.11
CA VAL A 33 8.69 -18.66 10.23
C VAL A 33 9.46 -18.91 8.93
N THR A 34 10.75 -19.15 9.08
CA THR A 34 11.64 -19.60 8.00
C THR A 34 12.21 -20.95 8.42
N THR A 35 12.10 -21.95 7.56
CA THR A 35 12.69 -23.26 7.74
C THR A 35 13.89 -23.45 6.82
N GLY A 36 14.94 -24.12 7.30
CA GLY A 36 16.13 -24.44 6.52
C GLY A 36 16.43 -25.95 6.56
N ASN A 37 16.83 -26.51 5.44
CA ASN A 37 17.30 -27.89 5.31
C ASN A 37 18.35 -28.00 4.19
N SER A 38 18.75 -29.23 3.87
CA SER A 38 19.74 -29.48 2.80
C SER A 38 19.30 -29.00 1.40
N SER A 39 18.02 -28.73 1.18
CA SER A 39 17.47 -28.20 -0.09
C SER A 39 17.39 -26.67 -0.10
N GLY A 40 17.70 -25.99 1.02
CA GLY A 40 17.68 -24.53 1.12
C GLY A 40 16.73 -24.02 2.18
N PHE A 41 16.30 -22.76 2.00
CA PHE A 41 15.36 -22.06 2.90
C PHE A 41 13.98 -21.98 2.30
N SER A 42 12.96 -22.09 3.16
CA SER A 42 11.56 -21.90 2.83
C SER A 42 10.91 -20.97 3.83
N ALA A 43 10.09 -20.06 3.37
CA ALA A 43 9.34 -19.12 4.19
C ALA A 43 7.85 -19.21 3.89
N SER A 44 7.04 -18.55 4.72
CA SER A 44 5.61 -18.41 4.52
C SER A 44 5.30 -17.76 3.16
N ARG A 45 4.16 -18.11 2.62
CA ARG A 45 3.64 -17.48 1.39
C ARG A 45 3.03 -16.10 1.69
N LEU A 46 2.94 -15.28 0.67
CA LEU A 46 2.10 -14.10 0.73
C LEU A 46 0.62 -14.50 0.79
N PRO A 47 -0.24 -13.69 1.43
CA PRO A 47 -1.68 -13.84 1.34
C PRO A 47 -2.11 -13.93 -0.13
N PHE A 48 -3.10 -14.74 -0.42
CA PHE A 48 -3.53 -14.93 -1.81
C PHE A 48 -4.32 -13.72 -2.34
N PHE A 49 -5.09 -13.07 -1.47
CA PHE A 49 -6.05 -12.06 -1.89
C PHE A 49 -6.00 -10.81 -1.00
N PHE A 50 -6.35 -9.65 -1.56
CA PHE A 50 -6.25 -8.37 -0.88
C PHE A 50 -7.04 -8.31 0.44
N MET A 51 -8.15 -9.02 0.53
CA MET A 51 -8.95 -9.05 1.77
C MET A 51 -8.18 -9.62 2.96
N GLN A 52 -7.32 -10.61 2.73
CA GLN A 52 -6.47 -11.16 3.79
C GLN A 52 -5.48 -10.12 4.32
N ARG A 53 -4.95 -9.28 3.42
CA ARG A 53 -4.02 -8.21 3.78
C ARG A 53 -4.72 -7.04 4.46
N TYR A 54 -5.89 -6.63 3.98
CA TYR A 54 -6.51 -5.37 4.38
C TYR A 54 -7.68 -5.51 5.35
N ALA A 55 -8.13 -6.71 5.69
CA ALA A 55 -9.22 -6.88 6.64
C ALA A 55 -8.98 -6.14 7.97
N PRO A 56 -7.78 -6.18 8.60
CA PRO A 56 -7.52 -5.38 9.78
C PRO A 56 -7.60 -3.86 9.54
N CYS A 57 -7.19 -3.39 8.36
CA CYS A 57 -7.23 -1.98 8.02
C CYS A 57 -8.66 -1.45 7.92
N TYR A 58 -9.58 -2.22 7.32
CA TYR A 58 -10.99 -1.85 7.24
C TYR A 58 -11.66 -1.77 8.60
N VAL A 59 -11.34 -2.71 9.50
CA VAL A 59 -11.83 -2.68 10.88
C VAL A 59 -11.31 -1.44 11.61
N GLU A 60 -10.02 -1.14 11.46
CA GLU A 60 -9.38 0.00 12.10
C GLU A 60 -9.91 1.34 11.57
N GLU A 61 -10.16 1.45 10.27
CA GLU A 61 -10.77 2.62 9.64
C GLU A 61 -12.14 2.94 10.28
N VAL A 62 -13.02 1.94 10.36
CA VAL A 62 -14.35 2.10 10.96
C VAL A 62 -14.25 2.43 12.46
N ARG A 63 -13.34 1.78 13.19
CA ARG A 63 -13.11 2.05 14.61
C ARG A 63 -12.69 3.51 14.84
N GLN A 64 -11.70 4.00 14.10
CA GLN A 64 -11.23 5.39 14.19
C GLN A 64 -12.32 6.38 13.82
N PHE A 65 -13.10 6.09 12.78
CA PHE A 65 -14.21 6.96 12.40
C PHE A 65 -15.27 7.07 13.51
N ILE A 66 -15.65 5.95 14.12
CA ILE A 66 -16.61 5.94 15.23
C ILE A 66 -16.06 6.75 16.42
N GLU A 67 -14.77 6.62 16.74
CA GLU A 67 -14.15 7.40 17.82
C GLU A 67 -14.16 8.90 17.51
N CYS A 68 -13.85 9.30 16.27
CA CYS A 68 -13.92 10.69 15.86
C CYS A 68 -15.35 11.26 15.99
N VAL A 69 -16.37 10.51 15.59
CA VAL A 69 -17.77 10.94 15.72
C VAL A 69 -18.18 11.03 17.18
N ARG A 70 -17.81 10.05 18.01
CA ARG A 70 -18.14 10.04 19.45
C ARG A 70 -17.53 11.20 20.20
N ASP A 71 -16.28 11.53 19.90
CA ASP A 71 -15.45 12.46 20.69
C ASP A 71 -15.32 13.83 20.00
N ASP A 72 -16.08 14.07 18.91
CA ASP A 72 -16.08 15.31 18.10
C ASP A 72 -14.65 15.69 17.63
N LEU A 73 -13.90 14.70 17.16
CA LEU A 73 -12.53 14.86 16.69
C LEU A 73 -12.45 14.89 15.16
N PRO A 74 -11.47 15.57 14.57
CA PRO A 74 -11.21 15.48 13.15
C PRO A 74 -10.76 14.06 12.76
N THR A 75 -11.16 13.61 11.56
CA THR A 75 -10.72 12.31 11.05
C THR A 75 -9.21 12.32 10.75
N PRO A 76 -8.48 11.24 11.06
CA PRO A 76 -7.03 11.13 10.78
C PRO A 76 -6.70 11.20 9.29
N THR A 77 -7.62 10.72 8.45
CA THR A 77 -7.54 10.78 6.98
C THR A 77 -8.73 11.58 6.48
N THR A 78 -8.45 12.59 5.68
CA THR A 78 -9.44 13.54 5.18
C THR A 78 -9.76 13.31 3.71
N GLY A 79 -10.81 13.97 3.22
CA GLY A 79 -11.11 13.99 1.78
C GLY A 79 -9.97 14.61 0.94
N ASP A 80 -9.19 15.52 1.51
CA ASP A 80 -8.02 16.09 0.83
C ASP A 80 -6.90 15.06 0.65
N ASP A 81 -6.70 14.18 1.61
CA ASP A 81 -5.74 13.08 1.49
C ASP A 81 -6.15 12.08 0.41
N GLY A 82 -7.45 11.77 0.34
CA GLY A 82 -8.01 10.98 -0.76
C GLY A 82 -7.82 11.66 -2.12
N ARG A 83 -8.06 12.97 -2.21
CA ARG A 83 -7.82 13.75 -3.41
C ARG A 83 -6.36 13.69 -3.85
N LYS A 84 -5.41 13.83 -2.92
CA LYS A 84 -3.97 13.73 -3.22
C LYS A 84 -3.60 12.39 -3.83
N ALA A 85 -4.16 11.29 -3.33
CA ALA A 85 -3.92 9.97 -3.89
C ALA A 85 -4.39 9.86 -5.36
N VAL A 86 -5.56 10.40 -5.67
CA VAL A 86 -6.09 10.44 -7.03
C VAL A 86 -5.23 11.31 -7.96
N VAL A 87 -4.81 12.48 -7.48
CA VAL A 87 -3.90 13.39 -8.24
C VAL A 87 -2.58 12.69 -8.55
N LEU A 88 -1.99 11.98 -7.60
CA LEU A 88 -0.78 11.18 -7.84
C LEU A 88 -1.00 10.10 -8.91
N GLY A 89 -2.14 9.43 -8.90
CA GLY A 89 -2.51 8.45 -9.93
C GLY A 89 -2.59 9.08 -11.33
N TYR A 90 -3.23 10.22 -11.45
CA TYR A 90 -3.30 10.96 -12.72
C TYR A 90 -1.93 11.49 -13.18
N ALA A 91 -1.09 11.95 -12.25
CA ALA A 91 0.26 12.38 -12.58
C ALA A 91 1.11 11.22 -13.11
N ALA A 92 1.02 10.04 -12.49
CA ALA A 92 1.70 8.84 -12.96
C ALA A 92 1.20 8.40 -14.33
N TRP A 93 -0.11 8.42 -14.55
CA TRP A 93 -0.72 8.10 -15.84
C TRP A 93 -0.25 9.07 -16.93
N LYS A 94 -0.27 10.37 -16.68
CA LYS A 94 0.21 11.41 -17.60
C LYS A 94 1.70 11.24 -17.91
N SER A 95 2.53 10.99 -16.88
CA SER A 95 3.96 10.73 -17.04
C SER A 95 4.24 9.53 -17.94
N PHE A 96 3.47 8.46 -17.80
CA PHE A 96 3.57 7.29 -18.65
C PHE A 96 3.26 7.60 -20.11
N HIS A 97 2.16 8.31 -20.38
CA HIS A 97 1.75 8.63 -21.76
C HIS A 97 2.64 9.66 -22.44
N GLU A 98 3.15 10.65 -21.68
CA GLU A 98 4.01 11.69 -22.22
C GLU A 98 5.51 11.32 -22.17
N ASN A 99 5.84 10.18 -21.58
CA ASN A 99 7.22 9.68 -21.39
C ASN A 99 8.17 10.74 -20.81
N ARG A 100 7.68 11.48 -19.80
CA ARG A 100 8.45 12.51 -19.07
C ARG A 100 8.03 12.57 -17.60
N PRO A 101 8.89 13.15 -16.73
CA PRO A 101 8.46 13.55 -15.40
C PRO A 101 7.32 14.57 -15.45
N VAL A 102 6.31 14.41 -14.60
CA VAL A 102 5.16 15.31 -14.47
C VAL A 102 5.12 15.87 -13.06
N LYS A 103 4.98 17.19 -12.95
CA LYS A 103 4.80 17.84 -11.65
C LYS A 103 3.35 17.66 -11.19
N ILE A 104 3.15 17.48 -9.91
CA ILE A 104 1.81 17.34 -9.31
C ILE A 104 0.94 18.58 -9.63
N SER A 105 1.53 19.76 -9.63
CA SER A 105 0.85 21.01 -10.00
C SER A 105 0.32 21.07 -11.45
N GLU A 106 0.68 20.14 -12.32
CA GLU A 106 0.15 20.03 -13.67
C GLU A 106 -1.20 19.29 -13.73
N ILE A 107 -1.63 18.68 -12.63
CA ILE A 107 -2.85 17.87 -12.55
C ILE A 107 -3.98 18.65 -11.84
N GLY A 108 -3.68 19.49 -10.88
CA GLY A 108 -4.67 20.28 -10.15
C GLY A 108 -4.28 20.61 -8.73
#